data_2fefff11d1692ff548b21d0d961c2605
#
_entry.id   2fefff11d1692ff548b21d0d961c2605
#
_cell.length_a   1.000
_cell.length_b   1.000
_cell.length_c   1.000
_cell.angle_alpha   90.00
_cell.angle_beta   90.00
_cell.angle_gamma   90.00
#
_symmetry.space_group_name_H-M   'P 1'
#
loop_
_entity.id
_entity.type
_entity.pdbx_description
1 polymer ?
#
loop_
_entity_poly.entity_id
_entity_poly.type
_entity_poly.pdbx_seq_one_letter_code
_entity_poly.pdbx_strand_id
1 'polypeptide(L)'
;MCEVVEGGRGQPGSKEVSSSPWIKVKEVGDRKLVSLLRMELDQGEAEAIVLANEQEADLILLDEKAARRVAKKLGLPVLGTVGVLIWAKKSGLIDSLRERLDALQREGNFRIASDVYNEALRAVSKN
;
A
#
# COMPACT_ATOMS: atom_id res chain seq x y z
N MET A 1 -3.12 5.41 4.90
CA MET A 1 -3.72 4.89 6.14
C MET A 1 -5.23 4.93 6.14
N CYS A 2 -5.82 5.99 5.67
CA CYS A 2 -7.28 6.12 5.60
C CYS A 2 -7.90 5.10 4.66
N GLU A 3 -7.17 4.66 3.70
CA GLU A 3 -7.60 3.66 2.73
C GLU A 3 -8.11 2.38 3.38
N VAL A 4 -7.39 1.90 4.42
CA VAL A 4 -7.76 0.65 5.08
C VAL A 4 -9.18 0.72 5.65
N VAL A 5 -9.55 1.84 6.24
CA VAL A 5 -10.88 2.01 6.81
C VAL A 5 -11.92 2.18 5.71
N GLU A 6 -11.65 3.00 4.72
CA GLU A 6 -12.62 3.24 3.65
C GLU A 6 -12.86 2.01 2.79
N GLY A 7 -11.79 1.33 2.39
CA GLY A 7 -11.90 0.13 1.59
C GLY A 7 -12.43 -1.07 2.38
N GLY A 8 -12.31 -1.03 3.71
CA GLY A 8 -12.70 -2.13 4.57
C GLY A 8 -14.02 -1.94 5.30
N ARG A 9 -14.73 -0.87 5.04
CA ARG A 9 -15.96 -0.59 5.77
C ARG A 9 -16.98 -1.72 5.57
N GLY A 10 -17.42 -2.30 6.67
CA GLY A 10 -18.31 -3.44 6.65
C GLY A 10 -17.62 -4.79 6.56
N GLN A 11 -16.28 -4.81 6.48
CA GLN A 11 -15.49 -6.02 6.44
C GLN A 11 -14.84 -6.31 7.79
N PRO A 12 -14.40 -7.58 8.02
CA PRO A 12 -13.70 -7.91 9.26
C PRO A 12 -12.47 -7.02 9.45
N GLY A 13 -12.28 -6.50 10.66
CA GLY A 13 -11.14 -5.66 10.98
C GLY A 13 -11.36 -4.16 10.85
N SER A 14 -12.33 -3.73 10.06
CA SER A 14 -12.55 -2.29 9.84
C SER A 14 -12.93 -1.57 11.11
N LYS A 15 -13.69 -2.22 11.99
CA LYS A 15 -14.11 -1.65 13.26
C LYS A 15 -12.91 -1.40 14.18
N GLU A 16 -11.96 -2.32 14.20
CA GLU A 16 -10.75 -2.19 15.00
C GLU A 16 -9.88 -1.05 14.49
N VAL A 17 -9.73 -0.94 13.18
CA VAL A 17 -8.96 0.13 12.56
C VAL A 17 -9.58 1.49 12.90
N SER A 18 -10.89 1.63 12.77
CA SER A 18 -11.56 2.91 13.01
C SER A 18 -11.55 3.32 14.48
N SER A 19 -11.35 2.38 15.42
CA SER A 19 -11.28 2.70 16.84
C SER A 19 -9.89 3.12 17.30
N SER A 20 -8.87 2.97 16.43
CA SER A 20 -7.49 3.34 16.78
C SER A 20 -7.31 4.86 16.71
N PRO A 21 -6.78 5.50 17.78
CA PRO A 21 -6.71 6.97 17.80
C PRO A 21 -5.72 7.57 16.81
N TRP A 22 -4.72 6.80 16.34
CA TRP A 22 -3.75 7.28 15.35
C TRP A 22 -4.20 7.11 13.91
N ILE A 23 -5.35 6.45 13.71
CA ILE A 23 -5.91 6.25 12.38
C ILE A 23 -7.10 7.19 12.19
N LYS A 24 -7.07 7.97 11.12
CA LYS A 24 -8.15 8.91 10.79
C LYS A 24 -8.88 8.45 9.55
N VAL A 25 -10.20 8.49 9.61
CA VAL A 25 -11.06 8.17 8.46
C VAL A 25 -11.44 9.47 7.78
N LYS A 26 -11.20 9.55 6.48
CA LYS A 26 -11.53 10.72 5.68
C LYS A 26 -12.31 10.31 4.45
N GLU A 27 -13.25 11.14 4.05
CA GLU A 27 -14.00 10.91 2.83
C GLU A 27 -13.37 11.67 1.67
N VAL A 28 -13.46 11.06 0.49
CA VAL A 28 -12.95 11.67 -0.73
C VAL A 28 -13.88 12.80 -1.16
N GLY A 29 -13.29 13.95 -1.51
CA GLY A 29 -14.06 15.09 -1.98
C GLY A 29 -14.31 15.08 -3.47
N ASP A 30 -13.29 14.74 -4.26
CA ASP A 30 -13.37 14.78 -5.72
C ASP A 30 -13.88 13.47 -6.32
N ARG A 31 -15.20 13.31 -6.33
CA ARG A 31 -15.85 12.11 -6.85
C ARG A 31 -15.71 11.96 -8.35
N LYS A 32 -15.53 13.04 -9.06
CA LYS A 32 -15.33 12.99 -10.52
C LYS A 32 -13.99 12.36 -10.86
N LEU A 33 -12.94 12.69 -10.11
CA LEU A 33 -11.64 12.10 -10.32
C LEU A 33 -11.66 10.63 -9.95
N VAL A 34 -12.36 10.25 -8.88
CA VAL A 34 -12.54 8.84 -8.53
C VAL A 34 -13.18 8.08 -9.68
N SER A 35 -14.26 8.62 -10.25
CA SER A 35 -14.94 7.97 -11.37
C SER A 35 -14.03 7.79 -12.57
N LEU A 36 -13.20 8.79 -12.86
CA LEU A 36 -12.26 8.71 -13.95
C LEU A 36 -11.21 7.61 -13.72
N LEU A 37 -10.66 7.55 -12.52
CA LEU A 37 -9.64 6.54 -12.20
C LEU A 37 -10.22 5.13 -12.17
N ARG A 38 -11.50 4.98 -11.91
CA ARG A 38 -12.14 3.66 -11.91
C ARG A 38 -12.23 3.02 -13.28
N MET A 39 -11.89 3.76 -14.32
CA MET A 39 -11.77 3.17 -15.65
C MET A 39 -10.61 2.18 -15.72
N GLU A 40 -9.60 2.33 -14.89
CA GLU A 40 -8.43 1.45 -14.84
C GLU A 40 -8.27 0.75 -13.50
N LEU A 41 -8.81 1.32 -12.42
CA LEU A 41 -8.57 0.88 -11.05
C LEU A 41 -9.87 0.49 -10.38
N ASP A 42 -9.78 -0.35 -9.33
CA ASP A 42 -10.96 -0.61 -8.53
C ASP A 42 -11.31 0.60 -7.66
N GLN A 43 -12.47 0.55 -7.02
CA GLN A 43 -12.97 1.69 -6.26
C GLN A 43 -12.06 2.06 -5.09
N GLY A 44 -11.58 1.07 -4.35
CA GLY A 44 -10.71 1.32 -3.20
C GLY A 44 -9.41 1.99 -3.61
N GLU A 45 -8.78 1.50 -4.67
CA GLU A 45 -7.55 2.08 -5.18
C GLU A 45 -7.75 3.50 -5.68
N ALA A 46 -8.83 3.72 -6.43
CA ALA A 46 -9.13 5.06 -6.95
C ALA A 46 -9.38 6.04 -5.82
N GLU A 47 -10.17 5.65 -4.83
CA GLU A 47 -10.44 6.51 -3.68
C GLU A 47 -9.19 6.81 -2.87
N ALA A 48 -8.33 5.81 -2.67
CA ALA A 48 -7.09 5.99 -1.94
C ALA A 48 -6.17 7.00 -2.63
N ILE A 49 -6.04 6.89 -3.94
CA ILE A 49 -5.19 7.82 -4.71
C ILE A 49 -5.73 9.24 -4.66
N VAL A 50 -7.03 9.41 -4.87
CA VAL A 50 -7.64 10.73 -4.83
C VAL A 50 -7.52 11.34 -3.44
N LEU A 51 -7.77 10.55 -2.41
CA LEU A 51 -7.65 11.02 -1.03
C LEU A 51 -6.21 11.44 -0.71
N ALA A 52 -5.22 10.63 -1.13
CA ALA A 52 -3.82 10.96 -0.91
C ALA A 52 -3.46 12.27 -1.59
N ASN A 53 -3.98 12.49 -2.78
CA ASN A 53 -3.74 13.73 -3.51
C ASN A 53 -4.38 14.93 -2.82
N GLU A 54 -5.61 14.78 -2.33
CA GLU A 54 -6.31 15.86 -1.64
C GLU A 54 -5.65 16.23 -0.31
N GLN A 55 -5.15 15.23 0.41
CA GLN A 55 -4.56 15.43 1.73
C GLN A 55 -3.06 15.70 1.65
N GLU A 56 -2.48 15.76 0.45
CA GLU A 56 -1.04 15.93 0.25
C GLU A 56 -0.25 14.93 1.06
N ALA A 57 -0.63 13.66 0.96
CA ALA A 57 -0.04 12.59 1.75
C ALA A 57 1.46 12.45 1.49
N ASP A 58 2.22 12.15 2.54
CA ASP A 58 3.66 11.91 2.44
C ASP A 58 3.96 10.59 1.77
N LEU A 59 3.03 9.63 1.83
CA LEU A 59 3.24 8.30 1.29
C LEU A 59 1.91 7.60 1.09
N ILE A 60 1.79 6.84 0.01
CA ILE A 60 0.63 5.99 -0.23
C ILE A 60 1.11 4.55 -0.44
N LEU A 61 0.42 3.60 0.17
CA LEU A 61 0.76 2.18 0.07
C LEU A 61 -0.13 1.52 -0.97
N LEU A 62 0.47 1.02 -2.03
CA LEU A 62 -0.24 0.39 -3.14
C LEU A 62 0.56 -0.80 -3.66
N ASP A 63 -0.10 -1.94 -3.83
CA ASP A 63 0.56 -3.14 -4.36
C ASP A 63 0.25 -3.38 -5.83
N GLU A 64 -0.90 -2.94 -6.31
CA GLU A 64 -1.28 -3.15 -7.69
C GLU A 64 -0.46 -2.29 -8.64
N LYS A 65 0.05 -2.92 -9.69
CA LYS A 65 0.92 -2.25 -10.65
C LYS A 65 0.25 -1.06 -11.33
N ALA A 66 -1.00 -1.23 -11.75
CA ALA A 66 -1.74 -0.16 -12.41
C ALA A 66 -1.95 1.02 -11.47
N ALA A 67 -2.31 0.75 -10.22
CA ALA A 67 -2.53 1.80 -9.23
C ALA A 67 -1.24 2.56 -8.94
N ARG A 68 -0.11 1.85 -8.79
CA ARG A 68 1.17 2.51 -8.56
C ARG A 68 1.57 3.42 -9.72
N ARG A 69 1.30 2.97 -10.95
CA ARG A 69 1.60 3.77 -12.14
C ARG A 69 0.81 5.07 -12.14
N VAL A 70 -0.48 5.00 -11.84
CA VAL A 70 -1.34 6.19 -11.79
C VAL A 70 -0.89 7.14 -10.70
N ALA A 71 -0.61 6.62 -9.50
CA ALA A 71 -0.16 7.43 -8.38
C ALA A 71 1.16 8.16 -8.70
N LYS A 72 2.10 7.46 -9.35
CA LYS A 72 3.37 8.07 -9.75
C LYS A 72 3.17 9.19 -10.77
N LYS A 73 2.22 9.02 -11.69
CA LYS A 73 1.90 10.06 -12.67
C LYS A 73 1.35 11.31 -12.00
N LEU A 74 0.68 11.14 -10.86
CA LEU A 74 0.16 12.27 -10.10
C LEU A 74 1.20 12.86 -9.13
N GLY A 75 2.41 12.32 -9.15
CA GLY A 75 3.48 12.84 -8.29
C GLY A 75 3.42 12.37 -6.85
N LEU A 76 2.67 11.31 -6.57
CA LEU A 76 2.54 10.80 -5.21
C LEU A 76 3.66 9.81 -4.87
N PRO A 77 4.26 9.91 -3.68
CA PRO A 77 5.22 8.91 -3.22
C PRO A 77 4.51 7.58 -2.95
N VAL A 78 4.98 6.51 -3.59
CA VAL A 78 4.32 5.20 -3.54
C VAL A 78 5.24 4.14 -2.98
N LEU A 79 4.71 3.28 -2.13
CA LEU A 79 5.45 2.13 -1.58
C LEU A 79 4.53 0.91 -1.58
N GLY A 80 5.03 -0.24 -2.02
CA GLY A 80 4.30 -1.50 -1.94
C GLY A 80 4.71 -2.30 -0.71
N THR A 81 4.07 -3.46 -0.51
CA THR A 81 4.34 -4.33 0.64
C THR A 81 5.81 -4.73 0.71
N VAL A 82 6.41 -5.11 -0.42
CA VAL A 82 7.82 -5.49 -0.45
C VAL A 82 8.70 -4.32 0.00
N GLY A 83 8.38 -3.11 -0.46
CA GLY A 83 9.13 -1.93 -0.05
C GLY A 83 9.04 -1.65 1.44
N VAL A 84 7.86 -1.86 2.03
CA VAL A 84 7.68 -1.71 3.48
C VAL A 84 8.57 -2.69 4.24
N LEU A 85 8.65 -3.93 3.77
CA LEU A 85 9.48 -4.96 4.40
C LEU A 85 10.98 -4.65 4.28
N ILE A 86 11.39 -4.11 3.13
CA ILE A 86 12.78 -3.67 2.96
C ILE A 86 13.11 -2.58 3.97
N TRP A 87 12.23 -1.60 4.08
CA TRP A 87 12.41 -0.54 5.05
C TRP A 87 12.47 -1.08 6.48
N ALA A 88 11.58 -2.02 6.82
CA ALA A 88 11.54 -2.62 8.15
C ALA A 88 12.85 -3.37 8.47
N LYS A 89 13.40 -4.08 7.48
CA LYS A 89 14.68 -4.77 7.66
C LYS A 89 15.81 -3.79 7.90
N LYS A 90 15.89 -2.74 7.10
CA LYS A 90 16.93 -1.73 7.24
C LYS A 90 16.83 -0.96 8.55
N SER A 91 15.62 -0.84 9.08
CA SER A 91 15.37 -0.15 10.34
C SER A 91 15.52 -1.06 11.55
N GLY A 92 15.82 -2.33 11.35
CA GLY A 92 15.99 -3.27 12.45
C GLY A 92 14.71 -3.79 13.07
N LEU A 93 13.58 -3.57 12.41
CA LEU A 93 12.28 -3.98 12.95
C LEU A 93 11.98 -5.46 12.68
N ILE A 94 12.62 -6.06 11.69
CA ILE A 94 12.52 -7.49 11.42
C ILE A 94 13.92 -8.07 11.26
N ASP A 95 14.06 -9.35 11.57
CA ASP A 95 15.36 -10.03 11.56
C ASP A 95 15.74 -10.55 10.18
N SER A 96 14.76 -11.08 9.44
CA SER A 96 15.02 -11.69 8.15
C SER A 96 13.98 -11.27 7.12
N LEU A 97 14.43 -10.58 6.08
CA LEU A 97 13.55 -10.23 4.97
C LEU A 97 13.11 -11.47 4.22
N ARG A 98 14.03 -12.42 4.01
CA ARG A 98 13.72 -13.67 3.29
C ARG A 98 12.57 -14.42 3.96
N GLU A 99 12.61 -14.58 5.26
CA GLU A 99 11.54 -15.27 5.98
C GLU A 99 10.20 -14.59 5.83
N ARG A 100 10.18 -13.26 5.86
CA ARG A 100 8.93 -12.50 5.71
C ARG A 100 8.37 -12.61 4.30
N LEU A 101 9.24 -12.53 3.29
CA LEU A 101 8.81 -12.68 1.90
C LEU A 101 8.28 -14.08 1.64
N ASP A 102 8.96 -15.10 2.17
CA ASP A 102 8.52 -16.48 2.01
C ASP A 102 7.18 -16.72 2.71
N ALA A 103 6.99 -16.13 3.88
CA ALA A 103 5.74 -16.24 4.62
C ALA A 103 4.58 -15.61 3.87
N LEU A 104 4.81 -14.45 3.23
CA LEU A 104 3.79 -13.80 2.41
C LEU A 104 3.34 -14.70 1.26
N GLN A 105 4.28 -15.34 0.59
CA GLN A 105 3.94 -16.22 -0.52
C GLN A 105 3.26 -17.50 -0.07
N ARG A 106 3.72 -18.07 1.05
CA ARG A 106 3.21 -19.34 1.54
C ARG A 106 1.86 -19.20 2.24
N GLU A 107 1.72 -18.20 3.09
CA GLU A 107 0.56 -18.05 3.97
C GLU A 107 -0.46 -17.04 3.47
N GLY A 108 0.01 -15.99 2.80
CA GLY A 108 -0.84 -14.88 2.35
C GLY A 108 -1.27 -14.96 0.90
N ASN A 109 -0.88 -15.98 0.16
CA ASN A 109 -1.14 -16.08 -1.28
C ASN A 109 -0.66 -14.86 -2.05
N PHE A 110 0.35 -14.19 -1.53
CA PHE A 110 0.92 -13.00 -2.14
C PHE A 110 1.99 -13.42 -3.14
N ARG A 111 1.81 -13.05 -4.41
CA ARG A 111 2.78 -13.42 -5.45
C ARG A 111 3.87 -12.39 -5.58
N ILE A 112 5.11 -12.84 -5.49
CA ILE A 112 6.27 -11.98 -5.68
C ILE A 112 7.06 -12.53 -6.86
N ALA A 113 7.24 -11.69 -7.89
CA ALA A 113 8.04 -12.08 -9.06
C ALA A 113 9.47 -12.37 -8.60
N SER A 114 10.12 -13.36 -9.22
CA SER A 114 11.45 -13.76 -8.78
C SER A 114 12.50 -12.66 -8.90
N ASP A 115 12.39 -11.78 -9.90
CA ASP A 115 13.29 -10.65 -10.04
C ASP A 115 13.08 -9.64 -8.90
N VAL A 116 11.83 -9.39 -8.51
CA VAL A 116 11.52 -8.50 -7.39
C VAL A 116 12.04 -9.09 -6.08
N TYR A 117 11.84 -10.40 -5.88
CA TYR A 117 12.32 -11.10 -4.69
C TYR A 117 13.84 -10.98 -4.56
N ASN A 118 14.56 -11.26 -5.64
CA ASN A 118 16.02 -11.19 -5.62
C ASN A 118 16.53 -9.76 -5.45
N GLU A 119 15.88 -8.80 -6.07
CA GLU A 119 16.22 -7.39 -5.91
C GLU A 119 16.04 -6.92 -4.46
N ALA A 120 14.94 -7.35 -3.82
CA ALA A 120 14.66 -7.00 -2.44
C ALA A 120 15.76 -7.52 -1.51
N LEU A 121 16.15 -8.79 -1.68
CA LEU A 121 17.22 -9.37 -0.87
C LEU A 121 18.55 -8.66 -1.09
N ARG A 122 18.82 -8.29 -2.34
CA ARG A 122 20.03 -7.57 -2.67
C ARG A 122 20.07 -6.19 -2.02
N ALA A 123 18.91 -5.53 -1.98
CA ALA A 123 18.81 -4.20 -1.40
C ALA A 123 19.19 -4.17 0.08
N VAL A 124 18.84 -5.21 0.83
CA VAL A 124 19.17 -5.26 2.26
C VAL A 124 20.56 -5.80 2.53
N SER A 125 21.14 -6.56 1.61
CA SER A 125 22.48 -7.12 1.80
C SER A 125 23.58 -6.10 1.55
N LYS A 126 23.27 -4.98 0.91
CA LYS A 126 24.25 -3.93 0.61
C LYS A 126 24.55 -3.01 1.77
N ASN A 127 23.84 -3.18 2.84
CA ASN A 127 24.12 -2.41 4.04
C ASN A 127 25.04 -3.20 4.98
#